data_6b8ef8c90dcfaa19f4df9e0961f9b7e6
#
_entry.id   6b8ef8c90dcfaa19f4df9e0961f9b7e6
#
_cell.length_a   1.000
_cell.length_b   1.000
_cell.length_c   1.000
_cell.angle_alpha   90.00
_cell.angle_beta   90.00
_cell.angle_gamma   90.00
#
_symmetry.space_group_name_H-M   'P 1'
#
loop_
_entity.id
_entity.type
_entity.pdbx_description
1 polymer ?
#
loop_
_entity_poly.entity_id
_entity_poly.type
_entity_poly.pdbx_seq_one_letter_code
_entity_poly.pdbx_strand_id
1 'polypeptide(L)'
;PPTVIFGFFTGTKSAVLRPLVMIVVVHVVMTRRLPVWWVVGFVVLMTFFYPISEMYRGYAWGRGLTATDVIKSPGTVLRIVERIGALATTTEHVQYGIEATSERLNGLGILSIIVREAGSRVPFQGGWTMTYVPLSFIPRLLWPGKPKFETGQWVTDKFGPGPDIQSSTGSTWMGEFYYNFGWPGVVAGMFVLGIWFRFLQESLLGRV
;
A
#
# COMPACT_ATOMS: atom_id res chain seq x y z
N PRO A 1 9.92 -12.95 14.13
CA PRO A 1 10.56 -13.26 12.87
C PRO A 1 11.36 -12.06 12.38
N PRO A 2 12.58 -12.25 11.84
CA PRO A 2 13.47 -11.14 11.43
C PRO A 2 12.83 -10.21 10.39
N THR A 3 11.92 -10.70 9.59
CA THR A 3 11.18 -9.93 8.57
C THR A 3 10.35 -8.78 9.14
N VAL A 4 9.75 -8.92 10.33
CA VAL A 4 8.94 -7.87 10.97
C VAL A 4 9.84 -6.74 11.46
N ILE A 5 10.94 -7.10 12.14
CA ILE A 5 11.93 -6.14 12.63
C ILE A 5 12.56 -5.38 11.46
N PHE A 6 12.98 -6.11 10.43
CA PHE A 6 13.54 -5.51 9.22
C PHE A 6 12.52 -4.62 8.51
N GLY A 7 11.26 -5.04 8.43
CA GLY A 7 10.16 -4.24 7.86
C GLY A 7 9.93 -2.92 8.59
N PHE A 8 10.07 -2.92 9.91
CA PHE A 8 9.99 -1.69 10.72
C PHE A 8 11.09 -0.69 10.33
N PHE A 9 12.34 -1.14 10.28
CA PHE A 9 13.48 -0.29 9.97
C PHE A 9 13.57 0.13 8.50
N THR A 10 12.97 -0.63 7.57
CA THR A 10 12.86 -0.22 6.16
C THR A 10 11.70 0.74 5.90
N GLY A 11 10.86 1.01 6.90
CA GLY A 11 9.62 1.79 6.74
C GLY A 11 8.58 1.11 5.84
N THR A 12 8.76 -0.19 5.56
CA THR A 12 7.86 -0.96 4.68
C THR A 12 6.69 -1.51 5.49
N LYS A 13 5.61 -0.75 5.57
CA LYS A 13 4.39 -1.10 6.34
C LYS A 13 3.85 -2.48 5.98
N SER A 14 3.92 -2.86 4.71
CA SER A 14 3.47 -4.16 4.23
C SER A 14 4.24 -5.34 4.84
N ALA A 15 5.51 -5.19 5.18
CA ALA A 15 6.30 -6.26 5.78
C ALA A 15 5.88 -6.54 7.24
N VAL A 16 5.42 -5.51 7.96
CA VAL A 16 4.90 -5.64 9.33
C VAL A 16 3.47 -6.20 9.29
N LEU A 17 2.66 -5.78 8.33
CA LEU A 17 1.23 -6.09 8.27
C LEU A 17 0.93 -7.47 7.67
N ARG A 18 1.74 -7.93 6.70
CA ARG A 18 1.51 -9.23 6.03
C ARG A 18 1.28 -10.40 6.99
N PRO A 19 2.12 -10.64 8.01
CA PRO A 19 1.90 -11.77 8.92
C PRO A 19 0.59 -11.62 9.72
N LEU A 20 0.22 -10.41 10.12
CA LEU A 20 -1.04 -10.17 10.84
C LEU A 20 -2.25 -10.43 9.94
N VAL A 21 -2.23 -9.91 8.72
CA VAL A 21 -3.28 -10.15 7.73
C VAL A 21 -3.41 -11.65 7.43
N MET A 22 -2.29 -12.35 7.26
CA MET A 22 -2.31 -13.81 7.02
C MET A 22 -2.95 -14.58 8.17
N ILE A 23 -2.66 -14.22 9.42
CA ILE A 23 -3.29 -14.86 10.60
C ILE A 23 -4.80 -14.62 10.58
N VAL A 24 -5.25 -13.39 10.31
CA VAL A 24 -6.67 -13.06 10.22
C VAL A 24 -7.34 -13.83 9.09
N VAL A 25 -6.74 -13.89 7.91
CA VAL A 25 -7.27 -14.63 6.76
C VAL A 25 -7.39 -16.11 7.08
N VAL A 26 -6.35 -16.73 7.64
CA VAL A 26 -6.39 -18.15 8.06
C VAL A 26 -7.51 -18.39 9.09
N HIS A 27 -7.61 -17.51 10.08
CA HIS A 27 -8.68 -17.62 11.10
C HIS A 27 -10.07 -17.53 10.48
N VAL A 28 -10.30 -16.56 9.59
CA VAL A 28 -11.61 -16.39 8.90
C VAL A 28 -11.92 -17.59 8.02
N VAL A 29 -10.94 -18.10 7.28
CA VAL A 29 -11.13 -19.29 6.43
C VAL A 29 -11.48 -20.51 7.27
N MET A 30 -10.81 -20.71 8.41
CA MET A 30 -11.04 -21.88 9.29
C MET A 30 -12.34 -21.79 10.09
N THR A 31 -12.68 -20.59 10.59
CA THR A 31 -13.84 -20.43 11.49
C THR A 31 -15.10 -19.90 10.80
N ARG A 32 -14.94 -19.40 9.55
CA ARG A 32 -15.99 -18.67 8.79
C ARG A 32 -16.61 -17.50 9.58
N ARG A 33 -15.90 -16.98 10.57
CA ARG A 33 -16.32 -15.84 11.39
C ARG A 33 -15.26 -14.75 11.35
N LEU A 34 -15.69 -13.51 11.11
CA LEU A 34 -14.83 -12.35 11.24
C LEU A 34 -14.64 -12.04 12.73
N PRO A 35 -13.41 -12.13 13.26
CA PRO A 35 -13.14 -11.75 14.64
C PRO A 35 -13.11 -10.21 14.72
N VAL A 36 -14.27 -9.61 15.02
CA VAL A 36 -14.44 -8.15 15.06
C VAL A 36 -13.38 -7.47 15.93
N TRP A 37 -13.03 -8.10 17.06
CA TRP A 37 -11.98 -7.57 17.94
C TRP A 37 -10.59 -7.52 17.30
N TRP A 38 -10.29 -8.43 16.40
CA TRP A 38 -9.02 -8.39 15.64
C TRP A 38 -9.02 -7.27 14.61
N VAL A 39 -10.17 -6.99 14.01
CA VAL A 39 -10.33 -5.87 13.08
C VAL A 39 -10.18 -4.55 13.84
N VAL A 40 -10.86 -4.42 15.00
CA VAL A 40 -10.72 -3.23 15.86
C VAL A 40 -9.28 -3.07 16.33
N GLY A 41 -8.65 -4.13 16.83
CA GLY A 41 -7.23 -4.11 17.24
C GLY A 41 -6.31 -3.73 16.10
N PHE A 42 -6.59 -4.19 14.88
CA PHE A 42 -5.83 -3.82 13.69
C PHE A 42 -5.99 -2.34 13.33
N VAL A 43 -7.20 -1.80 13.37
CA VAL A 43 -7.45 -0.36 13.13
C VAL A 43 -6.74 0.49 14.17
N VAL A 44 -6.83 0.13 15.44
CA VAL A 44 -6.13 0.83 16.54
C VAL A 44 -4.61 0.77 16.32
N LEU A 45 -4.07 -0.42 16.03
CA LEU A 45 -2.64 -0.59 15.74
C LEU A 45 -2.21 0.29 14.55
N MET A 46 -3.04 0.36 13.50
CA MET A 46 -2.75 1.18 12.33
C MET A 46 -2.75 2.68 12.67
N THR A 47 -3.73 3.15 13.41
CA THR A 47 -3.84 4.55 13.81
C THR A 47 -2.61 5.01 14.60
N PHE A 48 -2.07 4.16 15.48
CA PHE A 48 -0.85 4.48 16.22
C PHE A 48 0.44 4.25 15.46
N PHE A 49 0.51 3.17 14.68
CA PHE A 49 1.73 2.79 13.97
C PHE A 49 2.00 3.65 12.73
N TYR A 50 0.93 4.15 12.11
CA TYR A 50 1.05 4.90 10.86
C TYR A 50 1.86 6.20 11.03
N PRO A 51 1.53 7.10 11.96
CA PRO A 51 2.27 8.33 12.17
C PRO A 51 3.75 8.08 12.52
N ILE A 52 4.00 7.06 13.36
CA ILE A 52 5.36 6.65 13.76
C ILE A 52 6.19 6.27 12.53
N SER A 53 5.61 5.49 11.64
CA SER A 53 6.26 5.05 10.40
C SER A 53 6.53 6.21 9.43
N GLU A 54 5.62 7.18 9.32
CA GLU A 54 5.82 8.38 8.46
C GLU A 54 6.90 9.30 9.03
N MET A 55 6.90 9.53 10.33
CA MET A 55 7.93 10.32 11.00
C MET A 55 9.31 9.69 10.84
N TYR A 56 9.40 8.36 11.02
CA TYR A 56 10.63 7.62 10.76
C TYR A 56 11.11 7.81 9.32
N ARG A 57 10.21 7.68 8.33
CA ARG A 57 10.53 7.86 6.91
C ARG A 57 10.99 9.29 6.62
N GLY A 58 10.26 10.30 7.10
CA GLY A 58 10.63 11.70 6.94
C GLY A 58 12.00 12.02 7.53
N TYR A 59 12.31 11.45 8.70
CA TYR A 59 13.60 11.63 9.33
C TYR A 59 14.73 10.90 8.59
N ALA A 60 14.53 9.66 8.21
CA ALA A 60 15.54 8.83 7.55
C ALA A 60 15.81 9.29 6.11
N TRP A 61 14.75 9.52 5.34
CA TRP A 61 14.88 9.90 3.93
C TRP A 61 15.33 11.34 3.75
N GLY A 62 14.86 12.26 4.59
CA GLY A 62 15.33 13.65 4.56
C GLY A 62 16.84 13.81 4.86
N ARG A 63 17.49 12.74 5.36
CA ARG A 63 18.93 12.68 5.62
C ARG A 63 19.68 11.68 4.76
N GLY A 64 19.03 11.07 3.76
CA GLY A 64 19.65 10.05 2.92
C GLY A 64 20.08 8.78 3.68
N LEU A 65 19.53 8.53 4.88
CA LEU A 65 19.89 7.37 5.69
C LEU A 65 19.21 6.11 5.15
N THR A 66 19.97 5.07 4.94
CA THR A 66 19.43 3.75 4.64
C THR A 66 19.02 3.02 5.92
N ALA A 67 18.13 2.00 5.81
CA ALA A 67 17.74 1.18 6.95
C ALA A 67 18.94 0.52 7.64
N THR A 68 19.96 0.17 6.87
CA THR A 68 21.23 -0.39 7.37
C THR A 68 22.02 0.60 8.20
N ASP A 69 22.02 1.88 7.84
CA ASP A 69 22.73 2.92 8.59
C ASP A 69 22.05 3.19 9.94
N VAL A 70 20.72 3.14 9.96
CA VAL A 70 19.94 3.30 11.19
C VAL A 70 20.19 2.13 12.15
N ILE A 71 20.14 0.89 11.65
CA ILE A 71 20.38 -0.31 12.47
C ILE A 71 21.79 -0.33 13.06
N LYS A 72 22.79 0.13 12.31
CA LYS A 72 24.19 0.18 12.75
C LYS A 72 24.50 1.30 13.75
N SER A 73 23.58 2.25 13.92
CA SER A 73 23.80 3.42 14.79
C SER A 73 22.80 3.45 15.96
N PRO A 74 23.08 2.79 17.08
CA PRO A 74 22.19 2.74 18.25
C PRO A 74 21.74 4.12 18.74
N GLY A 75 22.63 5.12 18.69
CA GLY A 75 22.32 6.50 19.06
C GLY A 75 21.32 7.19 18.12
N THR A 76 21.22 6.73 16.88
CA THR A 76 20.20 7.21 15.94
C THR A 76 18.84 6.59 16.25
N VAL A 77 18.80 5.31 16.57
CA VAL A 77 17.59 4.60 17.01
C VAL A 77 17.02 5.25 18.28
N LEU A 78 17.86 5.48 19.29
CA LEU A 78 17.44 6.13 20.54
C LEU A 78 16.84 7.52 20.31
N ARG A 79 17.48 8.36 19.50
CA ARG A 79 16.96 9.70 19.15
C ARG A 79 15.62 9.65 18.39
N ILE A 80 15.45 8.65 17.53
CA ILE A 80 14.18 8.43 16.82
C ILE A 80 13.09 8.02 17.80
N VAL A 81 13.38 7.07 18.68
CA VAL A 81 12.42 6.58 19.69
C VAL A 81 12.04 7.68 20.68
N GLU A 82 12.99 8.46 21.17
CA GLU A 82 12.77 9.58 22.08
C GLU A 82 11.87 10.66 21.41
N ARG A 83 12.15 11.02 20.17
CA ARG A 83 11.35 11.98 19.42
C ARG A 83 9.96 11.48 19.08
N ILE A 84 9.82 10.22 18.75
CA ILE A 84 8.52 9.56 18.53
C ILE A 84 7.73 9.51 19.85
N GLY A 85 8.38 9.16 20.96
CA GLY A 85 7.74 9.10 22.27
C GLY A 85 7.21 10.46 22.73
N ALA A 86 7.99 11.52 22.52
CA ALA A 86 7.56 12.88 22.84
C ALA A 86 6.36 13.36 21.99
N LEU A 87 6.25 12.91 20.75
CA LEU A 87 5.18 13.29 19.83
C LEU A 87 3.94 12.40 19.94
N ALA A 88 4.11 11.12 20.29
CA ALA A 88 3.00 10.17 20.42
C ALA A 88 2.01 10.51 21.54
N THR A 89 2.37 11.41 22.44
CA THR A 89 1.54 11.85 23.56
C THR A 89 0.67 13.08 23.24
N THR A 90 0.80 13.66 22.06
CA THR A 90 0.07 14.87 21.67
C THR A 90 -1.24 14.54 20.96
N THR A 91 -2.33 15.22 21.31
CA THR A 91 -3.66 15.09 20.67
C THR A 91 -3.59 15.31 19.15
N GLU A 92 -2.74 16.26 18.72
CA GLU A 92 -2.48 16.55 17.30
C GLU A 92 -1.94 15.33 16.56
N HIS A 93 -1.16 14.49 17.22
CA HIS A 93 -0.57 13.29 16.63
C HIS A 93 -1.63 12.20 16.37
N VAL A 94 -2.57 12.05 17.26
CA VAL A 94 -3.71 11.12 17.10
C VAL A 94 -4.61 11.59 15.96
N GLN A 95 -4.91 12.89 15.89
CA GLN A 95 -5.67 13.48 14.79
C GLN A 95 -4.98 13.25 13.44
N TYR A 96 -3.69 13.59 13.35
CA TYR A 96 -2.90 13.32 12.14
C TYR A 96 -2.93 11.83 11.75
N GLY A 97 -2.84 10.91 12.72
CA GLY A 97 -2.93 9.47 12.49
C GLY A 97 -4.28 9.04 11.93
N ILE A 98 -5.36 9.59 12.43
CA ILE A 98 -6.72 9.33 11.96
C ILE A 98 -6.92 9.88 10.55
N GLU A 99 -6.53 11.12 10.30
CA GLU A 99 -6.63 11.76 8.98
C GLU A 99 -5.82 11.00 7.93
N ALA A 100 -4.54 10.74 8.20
CA ALA A 100 -3.67 10.02 7.29
C ALA A 100 -4.12 8.58 7.03
N THR A 101 -4.73 7.91 8.03
CA THR A 101 -5.31 6.59 7.87
C THR A 101 -6.58 6.64 7.03
N SER A 102 -7.46 7.62 7.28
CA SER A 102 -8.71 7.79 6.54
C SER A 102 -8.46 8.14 5.07
N GLU A 103 -7.50 9.00 4.78
CA GLU A 103 -7.10 9.33 3.40
C GLU A 103 -6.60 8.11 2.63
N ARG A 104 -5.83 7.24 3.29
CA ARG A 104 -5.33 6.01 2.65
C ARG A 104 -6.39 4.93 2.46
N LEU A 105 -7.31 4.80 3.41
CA LEU A 105 -8.44 3.88 3.26
C LEU A 105 -9.39 4.37 2.15
N ASN A 106 -9.52 5.66 2.00
CA ASN A 106 -10.42 6.26 1.03
C ASN A 106 -9.90 6.12 -0.41
N GLY A 107 -8.59 6.17 -0.63
CA GLY A 107 -7.98 6.16 -1.97
C GLY A 107 -8.45 7.29 -2.89
N LEU A 108 -9.33 8.19 -2.40
CA LEU A 108 -9.95 9.25 -3.18
C LEU A 108 -8.96 10.35 -3.56
N GLY A 109 -7.97 10.61 -2.72
CA GLY A 109 -6.96 11.62 -3.00
C GLY A 109 -6.21 11.34 -4.30
N ILE A 110 -5.62 10.15 -4.42
CA ILE A 110 -4.89 9.76 -5.63
C ILE A 110 -5.85 9.58 -6.83
N LEU A 111 -7.05 9.05 -6.60
CA LEU A 111 -8.04 8.90 -7.66
C LEU A 111 -8.44 10.25 -8.25
N SER A 112 -8.67 11.28 -7.42
CA SER A 112 -9.01 12.63 -7.89
C SER A 112 -7.90 13.24 -8.74
N ILE A 113 -6.65 13.03 -8.36
CA ILE A 113 -5.49 13.48 -9.15
C ILE A 113 -5.45 12.75 -10.49
N ILE A 114 -5.60 11.42 -10.48
CA ILE A 114 -5.62 10.61 -11.70
C ILE A 114 -6.74 11.07 -12.65
N VAL A 115 -7.96 11.29 -12.14
CA VAL A 115 -9.10 11.74 -12.96
C VAL A 115 -8.87 13.14 -13.55
N ARG A 116 -8.20 14.03 -12.82
CA ARG A 116 -7.89 15.38 -13.30
C ARG A 116 -6.79 15.40 -14.36
N GLU A 117 -5.75 14.58 -14.19
CA GLU A 117 -4.53 14.65 -14.97
C GLU A 117 -4.52 13.68 -16.17
N ALA A 118 -5.17 12.52 -16.06
CA ALA A 118 -5.21 11.55 -17.15
C ALA A 118 -6.09 12.03 -18.31
N GLY A 119 -5.58 11.88 -19.53
CA GLY A 119 -6.20 12.39 -20.74
C GLY A 119 -5.89 13.86 -21.04
N SER A 120 -5.33 14.61 -20.07
CA SER A 120 -4.89 15.99 -20.24
C SER A 120 -3.36 16.10 -20.19
N ARG A 121 -2.78 16.02 -19.02
CA ARG A 121 -1.31 16.06 -18.80
C ARG A 121 -0.65 14.71 -19.06
N VAL A 122 -1.28 13.63 -18.64
CA VAL A 122 -0.80 12.27 -18.83
C VAL A 122 -1.69 11.58 -19.86
N PRO A 123 -1.20 11.18 -21.04
CA PRO A 123 -2.01 10.48 -22.04
C PRO A 123 -2.52 9.15 -21.50
N PHE A 124 -3.69 8.72 -21.99
CA PHE A 124 -4.23 7.39 -21.65
C PHE A 124 -3.26 6.28 -22.05
N GLN A 125 -3.10 5.29 -21.21
CA GLN A 125 -2.07 4.28 -21.34
C GLN A 125 -2.46 3.07 -22.20
N GLY A 126 -3.72 2.97 -22.66
CA GLY A 126 -4.18 1.94 -23.58
C GLY A 126 -4.04 0.50 -23.04
N GLY A 127 -3.99 0.32 -21.73
CA GLY A 127 -3.95 -1.01 -21.10
C GLY A 127 -2.56 -1.62 -20.90
N TRP A 128 -1.47 -0.94 -21.33
CA TRP A 128 -0.13 -1.55 -21.21
C TRP A 128 0.25 -1.86 -19.76
N THR A 129 -0.21 -1.07 -18.77
CA THR A 129 0.05 -1.34 -17.35
C THR A 129 -0.65 -2.61 -16.87
N MET A 130 -1.74 -3.02 -17.51
CA MET A 130 -2.47 -4.25 -17.20
C MET A 130 -1.82 -5.50 -17.77
N THR A 131 -0.95 -5.37 -18.79
CA THR A 131 -0.24 -6.54 -19.37
C THR A 131 0.63 -7.26 -18.36
N TYR A 132 1.03 -6.59 -17.28
CA TYR A 132 1.80 -7.20 -16.20
C TYR A 132 0.99 -8.13 -15.30
N VAL A 133 -0.33 -8.01 -15.29
CA VAL A 133 -1.19 -8.90 -14.48
C VAL A 133 -1.01 -10.35 -14.92
N PRO A 134 -1.22 -10.74 -16.19
CA PRO A 134 -0.95 -12.11 -16.62
C PRO A 134 0.53 -12.50 -16.50
N LEU A 135 1.44 -11.56 -16.74
CA LEU A 135 2.87 -11.83 -16.58
C LEU A 135 3.24 -12.12 -15.12
N SER A 136 2.50 -11.58 -14.13
CA SER A 136 2.78 -11.83 -12.72
C SER A 136 2.70 -13.30 -12.32
N PHE A 137 1.89 -14.10 -13.00
CA PHE A 137 1.73 -15.52 -12.75
C PHE A 137 2.92 -16.38 -13.21
N ILE A 138 3.80 -15.83 -14.05
CA ILE A 138 5.00 -16.55 -14.48
C ILE A 138 6.06 -16.46 -13.36
N PRO A 139 6.46 -17.57 -12.72
CA PRO A 139 7.49 -17.56 -11.69
C PRO A 139 8.83 -17.05 -12.24
N ARG A 140 9.60 -16.32 -11.43
CA ARG A 140 10.96 -15.88 -11.79
C ARG A 140 11.93 -17.05 -12.05
N LEU A 141 11.62 -18.23 -11.50
CA LEU A 141 12.38 -19.44 -11.77
C LEU A 141 12.33 -19.82 -13.27
N LEU A 142 11.18 -19.60 -13.92
CA LEU A 142 10.99 -19.88 -15.36
C LEU A 142 11.43 -18.70 -16.23
N TRP A 143 11.46 -17.49 -15.66
CA TRP A 143 11.89 -16.27 -16.35
C TRP A 143 12.78 -15.40 -15.47
N PRO A 144 14.07 -15.70 -15.32
CA PRO A 144 15.00 -14.94 -14.45
C PRO A 144 15.11 -13.48 -14.83
N GLY A 145 15.08 -13.16 -16.13
CA GLY A 145 15.11 -11.80 -16.67
C GLY A 145 13.79 -11.07 -16.67
N LYS A 146 12.74 -11.54 -15.97
CA LYS A 146 11.43 -10.91 -15.89
C LYS A 146 11.56 -9.47 -15.39
N PRO A 147 11.07 -8.48 -16.16
CA PRO A 147 11.15 -7.07 -15.77
C PRO A 147 10.46 -6.83 -14.43
N LYS A 148 11.05 -5.96 -13.62
CA LYS A 148 10.40 -5.45 -12.42
C LYS A 148 9.48 -4.32 -12.87
N PHE A 149 8.20 -4.53 -12.73
CA PHE A 149 7.23 -3.48 -12.98
C PHE A 149 6.70 -2.93 -11.67
N GLU A 150 7.03 -1.69 -11.40
CA GLU A 150 6.64 -0.99 -10.18
C GLU A 150 5.57 0.05 -10.54
N THR A 151 4.32 -0.44 -10.77
CA THR A 151 3.17 0.42 -11.09
C THR A 151 3.01 1.56 -10.09
N GLY A 152 3.25 1.29 -8.81
CA GLY A 152 3.13 2.30 -7.77
C GLY A 152 4.17 3.41 -7.91
N GLN A 153 5.41 3.10 -8.29
CA GLN A 153 6.43 4.09 -8.58
C GLN A 153 6.05 4.89 -9.82
N TRP A 154 5.62 4.22 -10.89
CA TRP A 154 5.14 4.88 -12.11
C TRP A 154 3.99 5.85 -11.83
N VAL A 155 3.02 5.48 -10.98
CA VAL A 155 1.93 6.37 -10.56
C VAL A 155 2.47 7.58 -9.79
N THR A 156 3.45 7.39 -8.91
CA THR A 156 4.10 8.49 -8.18
C THR A 156 4.82 9.44 -9.14
N ASP A 157 5.53 8.90 -10.13
CA ASP A 157 6.30 9.70 -11.10
C ASP A 157 5.38 10.50 -12.04
N LYS A 158 4.22 9.96 -12.40
CA LYS A 158 3.29 10.59 -13.36
C LYS A 158 2.25 11.49 -12.72
N PHE A 159 1.72 11.09 -11.58
CA PHE A 159 0.60 11.76 -10.90
C PHE A 159 0.97 12.34 -9.54
N GLY A 160 2.15 11.99 -9.01
CA GLY A 160 2.65 12.48 -7.74
C GLY A 160 3.51 13.74 -7.89
N PRO A 161 4.22 14.11 -6.81
CA PRO A 161 5.05 15.33 -6.77
C PRO A 161 6.36 15.23 -7.58
N GLY A 162 6.65 14.11 -8.23
CA GLY A 162 7.77 13.98 -9.15
C GLY A 162 8.64 12.73 -8.95
N PRO A 163 9.59 12.49 -9.87
CA PRO A 163 10.38 11.25 -9.93
C PRO A 163 11.43 11.10 -8.81
N ASP A 164 11.78 12.19 -8.12
CA ASP A 164 12.82 12.18 -7.08
C ASP A 164 12.34 11.61 -5.74
N ILE A 165 11.05 11.28 -5.63
CA ILE A 165 10.47 10.74 -4.41
C ILE A 165 10.42 9.22 -4.50
N GLN A 166 11.24 8.53 -3.71
CA GLN A 166 11.19 7.08 -3.52
C GLN A 166 9.91 6.66 -2.78
N SER A 167 8.77 6.93 -3.38
CA SER A 167 7.45 6.55 -2.88
C SER A 167 6.73 5.70 -3.92
N SER A 168 6.00 4.72 -3.46
CA SER A 168 5.16 3.87 -4.32
C SER A 168 3.71 4.11 -3.94
N THR A 169 3.00 4.85 -4.78
CA THR A 169 1.58 5.17 -4.59
C THR A 169 0.73 4.14 -5.32
N GLY A 170 -0.08 3.39 -4.57
CA GLY A 170 -1.04 2.47 -5.19
C GLY A 170 -2.18 3.24 -5.86
N SER A 171 -2.40 3.02 -7.14
CA SER A 171 -3.66 3.37 -7.78
C SER A 171 -4.77 2.45 -7.27
N THR A 172 -5.97 2.97 -7.11
CA THR A 172 -7.14 2.11 -6.94
C THR A 172 -7.44 1.38 -8.25
N TRP A 173 -8.21 0.28 -8.22
CA TRP A 173 -8.66 -0.38 -9.45
C TRP A 173 -9.38 0.59 -10.40
N MET A 174 -10.21 1.49 -9.84
CA MET A 174 -10.86 2.54 -10.61
C MET A 174 -9.84 3.48 -11.27
N GLY A 175 -8.82 3.91 -10.53
CA GLY A 175 -7.75 4.74 -11.05
C GLY A 175 -6.98 4.04 -12.16
N GLU A 176 -6.68 2.75 -12.00
CA GLU A 176 -5.98 1.96 -13.00
C GLU A 176 -6.78 1.82 -14.30
N PHE A 177 -8.06 1.52 -14.22
CA PHE A 177 -8.92 1.50 -15.40
C PHE A 177 -9.07 2.88 -16.03
N TYR A 178 -9.14 3.94 -15.18
CA TYR A 178 -9.33 5.30 -15.68
C TYR A 178 -8.11 5.80 -16.46
N TYR A 179 -6.90 5.70 -15.91
CA TYR A 179 -5.73 6.21 -16.65
C TYR A 179 -5.35 5.35 -17.85
N ASN A 180 -5.88 4.13 -17.97
CA ASN A 180 -5.72 3.33 -19.18
C ASN A 180 -6.75 3.67 -20.25
N PHE A 181 -8.04 3.77 -19.91
CA PHE A 181 -9.14 3.79 -20.90
C PHE A 181 -10.21 4.86 -20.62
N GLY A 182 -10.00 5.72 -19.63
CA GLY A 182 -11.01 6.70 -19.21
C GLY A 182 -12.24 6.06 -18.56
N TRP A 183 -13.36 6.77 -18.57
CA TRP A 183 -14.61 6.30 -17.97
C TRP A 183 -15.14 4.97 -18.56
N PRO A 184 -15.09 4.73 -19.87
CA PRO A 184 -15.48 3.44 -20.43
C PRO A 184 -14.68 2.27 -19.81
N GLY A 185 -13.39 2.48 -19.58
CA GLY A 185 -12.52 1.50 -18.92
C GLY A 185 -12.92 1.23 -17.47
N VAL A 186 -13.31 2.24 -16.73
CA VAL A 186 -13.79 2.07 -15.35
C VAL A 186 -15.04 1.21 -15.32
N VAL A 187 -16.05 1.52 -16.15
CA VAL A 187 -17.30 0.77 -16.18
C VAL A 187 -17.06 -0.69 -16.58
N ALA A 188 -16.37 -0.91 -17.71
CA ALA A 188 -16.10 -2.25 -18.21
C ALA A 188 -15.18 -3.05 -17.26
N GLY A 189 -14.13 -2.42 -16.76
CA GLY A 189 -13.15 -3.07 -15.88
C GLY A 189 -13.74 -3.45 -14.52
N MET A 190 -14.53 -2.57 -13.91
CA MET A 190 -15.20 -2.88 -12.64
C MET A 190 -16.27 -3.97 -12.80
N PHE A 191 -16.96 -3.99 -13.95
CA PHE A 191 -17.90 -5.07 -14.26
C PHE A 191 -17.18 -6.43 -14.39
N VAL A 192 -16.09 -6.48 -15.14
CA VAL A 192 -15.26 -7.71 -15.28
C VAL A 192 -14.70 -8.16 -13.93
N LEU A 193 -14.22 -7.23 -13.10
CA LEU A 193 -13.76 -7.55 -11.75
C LEU A 193 -14.89 -8.11 -10.88
N GLY A 194 -16.08 -7.54 -10.97
CA GLY A 194 -17.26 -8.05 -10.24
C GLY A 194 -17.57 -9.50 -10.59
N ILE A 195 -17.58 -9.83 -11.89
CA ILE A 195 -17.77 -11.22 -12.37
C ILE A 195 -16.63 -12.11 -11.84
N TRP A 196 -15.39 -11.65 -11.94
CA TRP A 196 -14.23 -12.40 -11.46
C TRP A 196 -14.30 -12.71 -9.97
N PHE A 197 -14.64 -11.72 -9.14
CA PHE A 197 -14.81 -11.93 -7.71
C PHE A 197 -15.97 -12.88 -7.38
N ARG A 198 -17.07 -12.78 -8.13
CA ARG A 198 -18.18 -13.73 -7.98
C ARG A 198 -17.74 -15.15 -8.29
N PHE A 199 -17.02 -15.36 -9.39
CA PHE A 199 -16.47 -16.65 -9.76
C PHE A 199 -15.54 -17.21 -8.69
N LEU A 200 -14.62 -16.38 -8.17
CA LEU A 200 -13.72 -16.78 -7.09
C LEU A 200 -14.48 -17.15 -5.82
N GLN A 201 -15.48 -16.37 -5.45
CA GLN A 201 -16.32 -16.66 -4.29
C GLN A 201 -17.01 -18.02 -4.42
N GLU A 202 -17.62 -18.29 -5.56
CA GLU A 202 -18.30 -19.58 -5.81
C GLU A 202 -17.34 -20.76 -5.84
N SER A 203 -16.13 -20.56 -6.38
CA SER A 203 -15.12 -21.61 -6.49
C SER A 203 -14.46 -21.94 -5.15
N LEU A 204 -14.25 -20.93 -4.28
CA LEU A 204 -13.51 -21.11 -3.04
C LEU A 204 -14.42 -21.41 -1.84
N LEU A 205 -15.63 -20.85 -1.81
CA LEU A 205 -16.53 -20.96 -0.67
C LEU A 205 -17.69 -21.94 -0.90
N GLY A 206 -17.82 -22.46 -2.12
CA GLY A 206 -18.97 -23.25 -2.53
C GLY A 206 -20.22 -22.37 -2.73
N ARG A 207 -21.23 -22.92 -3.38
CA ARG A 207 -22.54 -22.26 -3.46
C ARG A 207 -23.15 -22.26 -2.06
N VAL A 208 -23.27 -21.08 -1.46
CA VAL A 208 -24.05 -20.87 -0.24
C VAL A 208 -25.52 -20.76 -0.63
#